data_3e7aeecd730e6b42a293f889467ac60c
#
_entry.id   3e7aeecd730e6b42a293f889467ac60c
#
_cell.length_a   1.000
_cell.length_b   1.000
_cell.length_c   1.000
_cell.angle_alpha   90.00
_cell.angle_beta   90.00
_cell.angle_gamma   90.00
#
_symmetry.space_group_name_H-M   'P 1'
#
loop_
_entity.id
_entity.type
_entity.pdbx_description
1 polymer ?
#
loop_
_entity_poly.entity_id
_entity_poly.type
_entity_poly.pdbx_seq_one_letter_code
_entity_poly.pdbx_strand_id
1 'polypeptide(L)'
;ASIGYEISKTLLGDDIPHDVLKKICNEAFSFPVNVVNVHNNTYVCELFHGPTLAFKDFGARFMSRVMSYLNRKHTTPLTILVATSGDTGGAVADGFHNVEGIEVYILYPSGGVSELQEKQLTTYGNNIHAIEVKGTFDDCQHLVKQAFLDPKLNDVYRLASANSINIARLIPQTVYYFEAFRKLASKENVVFVVPSGNFGNLTAGLIARKMGLPVEHFVAATNINNVVPEYLSKGEYTPRPS
;
A
#
# COMPACT_ATOMS: atom_id res chain seq x y z
N ALA A 1 -5.77 -15.55 2.75
CA ALA A 1 -6.73 -15.31 1.67
C ALA A 1 -8.18 -15.28 2.16
N SER A 2 -8.67 -16.25 3.00
CA SER A 2 -10.07 -16.30 3.45
C SER A 2 -10.51 -15.03 4.21
N ILE A 3 -9.74 -14.55 5.17
CA ILE A 3 -10.03 -13.29 5.87
C ILE A 3 -10.06 -12.11 4.88
N GLY A 4 -9.11 -12.08 3.94
CA GLY A 4 -9.07 -11.06 2.90
C GLY A 4 -10.33 -11.05 2.04
N TYR A 5 -10.87 -12.22 1.70
CA TYR A 5 -12.11 -12.34 0.96
C TYR A 5 -13.30 -11.82 1.76
N GLU A 6 -13.48 -12.19 3.03
CA GLU A 6 -14.63 -11.73 3.84
C GLU A 6 -14.59 -10.19 4.02
N ILE A 7 -13.42 -9.61 4.27
CA ILE A 7 -13.26 -8.16 4.35
C ILE A 7 -13.59 -7.49 3.01
N SER A 8 -13.01 -7.99 1.92
CA SER A 8 -13.21 -7.42 0.59
C SER A 8 -14.64 -7.56 0.11
N LYS A 9 -15.30 -8.67 0.42
CA LYS A 9 -16.72 -8.89 0.13
C LYS A 9 -17.60 -7.85 0.81
N THR A 10 -17.32 -7.52 2.06
CA THR A 10 -18.10 -6.51 2.79
C THR A 10 -17.95 -5.11 2.18
N LEU A 11 -16.76 -4.80 1.62
CA LEU A 11 -16.46 -3.45 1.12
C LEU A 11 -16.65 -3.29 -0.39
N LEU A 12 -16.55 -4.38 -1.17
CA LEU A 12 -16.51 -4.36 -2.64
C LEU A 12 -17.48 -5.39 -3.27
N GLY A 13 -18.29 -6.08 -2.46
CA GLY A 13 -19.11 -7.20 -2.95
C GLY A 13 -20.22 -6.79 -3.92
N ASP A 14 -20.63 -5.53 -3.91
CA ASP A 14 -21.62 -4.99 -4.85
C ASP A 14 -20.98 -4.59 -6.20
N ASP A 15 -19.66 -4.30 -6.22
CA ASP A 15 -18.94 -3.85 -7.40
C ASP A 15 -18.24 -4.98 -8.16
N ILE A 16 -17.82 -6.03 -7.44
CA ILE A 16 -17.03 -7.14 -7.97
C ILE A 16 -17.71 -8.47 -7.64
N PRO A 17 -18.00 -9.34 -8.63
CA PRO A 17 -18.58 -10.66 -8.39
C PRO A 17 -17.76 -11.48 -7.39
N HIS A 18 -18.44 -12.25 -6.55
CA HIS A 18 -17.83 -12.96 -5.43
C HIS A 18 -16.77 -13.98 -5.84
N ASP A 19 -16.95 -14.67 -6.97
CA ASP A 19 -15.97 -15.61 -7.53
C ASP A 19 -14.68 -14.90 -7.98
N VAL A 20 -14.83 -13.74 -8.64
CA VAL A 20 -13.72 -12.88 -9.05
C VAL A 20 -12.99 -12.34 -7.83
N LEU A 21 -13.71 -11.82 -6.85
CA LEU A 21 -13.13 -11.27 -5.63
C LEU A 21 -12.35 -12.34 -4.84
N LYS A 22 -12.88 -13.57 -4.78
CA LYS A 22 -12.20 -14.70 -4.17
C LYS A 22 -10.91 -15.05 -4.89
N LYS A 23 -10.90 -15.02 -6.22
CA LYS A 23 -9.69 -15.23 -7.04
C LYS A 23 -8.66 -14.13 -6.76
N ILE A 24 -9.08 -12.87 -6.79
CA ILE A 24 -8.22 -11.71 -6.46
C ILE A 24 -7.55 -11.89 -5.09
N CYS A 25 -8.33 -12.23 -4.06
CA CYS A 25 -7.80 -12.42 -2.71
C CYS A 25 -6.81 -13.59 -2.61
N ASN A 26 -7.08 -14.71 -3.30
CA ASN A 26 -6.16 -15.85 -3.32
C ASN A 26 -4.83 -15.51 -3.97
N GLU A 27 -4.84 -14.76 -5.05
CA GLU A 27 -3.62 -14.34 -5.75
C GLU A 27 -2.87 -13.24 -4.96
N ALA A 28 -3.57 -12.27 -4.40
CA ALA A 28 -2.96 -11.15 -3.69
C ALA A 28 -2.33 -11.58 -2.36
N PHE A 29 -3.01 -12.44 -1.60
CA PHE A 29 -2.59 -12.88 -0.26
C PHE A 29 -2.01 -14.30 -0.27
N SER A 30 -1.04 -14.54 -1.16
CA SER A 30 -0.41 -15.86 -1.36
C SER A 30 0.78 -16.12 -0.43
N PHE A 31 1.12 -15.20 0.46
CA PHE A 31 2.22 -15.29 1.42
C PHE A 31 1.73 -15.16 2.86
N PRO A 32 2.47 -15.70 3.85
CA PRO A 32 2.01 -15.75 5.23
C PRO A 32 2.10 -14.40 5.95
N VAL A 33 1.27 -14.25 6.97
CA VAL A 33 1.42 -13.26 8.05
C VAL A 33 1.82 -14.06 9.28
N ASN A 34 3.08 -14.02 9.66
CA ASN A 34 3.55 -14.69 10.87
C ASN A 34 3.41 -13.76 12.07
N VAL A 35 3.08 -14.34 13.22
CA VAL A 35 3.03 -13.66 14.51
C VAL A 35 3.93 -14.42 15.46
N VAL A 36 5.06 -13.82 15.79
CA VAL A 36 6.12 -14.44 16.58
C VAL A 36 6.13 -13.84 17.98
N ASN A 37 6.06 -14.70 19.01
CA ASN A 37 6.24 -14.24 20.39
C ASN A 37 7.72 -13.94 20.62
N VAL A 38 8.02 -12.73 21.07
CA VAL A 38 9.39 -12.27 21.30
C VAL A 38 9.72 -12.32 22.81
N HIS A 39 8.78 -11.84 23.63
CA HIS A 39 8.98 -11.78 25.07
C HIS A 39 7.63 -11.58 25.79
N ASN A 40 7.33 -12.40 26.79
CA ASN A 40 6.06 -12.35 27.53
C ASN A 40 4.85 -12.25 26.59
N ASN A 41 4.06 -11.17 26.69
CA ASN A 41 2.90 -10.88 25.86
C ASN A 41 3.22 -9.95 24.67
N THR A 42 4.50 -9.86 24.28
CA THR A 42 4.95 -9.04 23.15
C THR A 42 5.16 -9.91 21.93
N TYR A 43 4.48 -9.55 20.85
CA TYR A 43 4.50 -10.28 19.58
C TYR A 43 4.95 -9.37 18.45
N VAL A 44 5.65 -9.93 17.47
CA VAL A 44 5.99 -9.28 16.22
C VAL A 44 5.12 -9.85 15.10
N CYS A 45 4.37 -8.99 14.43
CA CYS A 45 3.67 -9.34 13.21
C CYS A 45 4.62 -9.12 12.03
N GLU A 46 5.11 -10.22 11.45
CA GLU A 46 6.06 -10.18 10.34
C GLU A 46 5.32 -9.99 9.01
N LEU A 47 5.55 -8.88 8.34
CA LEU A 47 4.89 -8.50 7.09
C LEU A 47 5.84 -8.49 5.88
N PHE A 48 7.03 -9.09 6.03
CA PHE A 48 8.09 -9.10 5.01
C PHE A 48 8.20 -10.43 4.25
N HIS A 49 7.18 -11.27 4.28
CA HIS A 49 7.17 -12.57 3.59
C HIS A 49 6.62 -12.49 2.15
N GLY A 50 6.28 -11.31 1.68
CA GLY A 50 5.89 -11.07 0.31
C GLY A 50 7.08 -10.94 -0.65
N PRO A 51 6.83 -10.85 -1.96
CA PRO A 51 7.88 -10.90 -2.99
C PRO A 51 8.90 -9.76 -2.91
N THR A 52 8.50 -8.57 -2.42
CA THR A 52 9.43 -7.43 -2.30
C THR A 52 9.90 -7.20 -0.86
N LEU A 53 9.61 -8.13 0.05
CA LEU A 53 10.00 -8.11 1.46
C LEU A 53 9.44 -6.88 2.21
N ALA A 54 8.35 -6.30 1.71
CA ALA A 54 7.70 -5.14 2.29
C ALA A 54 6.21 -5.39 2.56
N PHE A 55 5.68 -4.87 3.66
CA PHE A 55 4.24 -4.94 3.96
C PHE A 55 3.37 -4.34 2.85
N LYS A 56 3.96 -3.52 1.99
CA LYS A 56 3.29 -2.87 0.87
C LYS A 56 2.85 -3.85 -0.22
N ASP A 57 3.38 -5.07 -0.23
CA ASP A 57 2.96 -6.15 -1.12
C ASP A 57 1.47 -6.48 -0.97
N PHE A 58 0.94 -6.45 0.25
CA PHE A 58 -0.50 -6.65 0.49
C PHE A 58 -1.35 -5.67 -0.32
N GLY A 59 -0.98 -4.38 -0.23
CA GLY A 59 -1.70 -3.31 -0.92
C GLY A 59 -1.53 -3.34 -2.43
N ALA A 60 -0.30 -3.46 -2.91
CA ALA A 60 0.01 -3.36 -4.33
C ALA A 60 -0.56 -4.54 -5.14
N ARG A 61 -0.40 -5.77 -4.64
CA ARG A 61 -0.89 -6.98 -5.31
C ARG A 61 -2.41 -7.04 -5.38
N PHE A 62 -3.10 -6.65 -4.31
CA PHE A 62 -4.56 -6.58 -4.33
C PHE A 62 -5.06 -5.49 -5.27
N MET A 63 -4.49 -4.29 -5.16
CA MET A 63 -4.87 -3.15 -5.99
C MET A 63 -4.69 -3.45 -7.49
N SER A 64 -3.58 -4.05 -7.90
CA SER A 64 -3.32 -4.35 -9.31
C SER A 64 -4.37 -5.28 -9.90
N ARG A 65 -4.80 -6.30 -9.17
CA ARG A 65 -5.81 -7.25 -9.62
C ARG A 65 -7.20 -6.64 -9.66
N VAL A 66 -7.56 -5.81 -8.68
CA VAL A 66 -8.81 -5.05 -8.70
C VAL A 66 -8.83 -4.09 -9.88
N MET A 67 -7.76 -3.32 -10.09
CA MET A 67 -7.68 -2.38 -11.20
C MET A 67 -7.70 -3.07 -12.56
N SER A 68 -7.01 -4.19 -12.73
CA SER A 68 -7.07 -5.01 -13.95
C SER A 68 -8.51 -5.46 -14.23
N TYR A 69 -9.19 -5.99 -13.22
CA TYR A 69 -10.58 -6.40 -13.37
C TYR A 69 -11.50 -5.23 -13.78
N LEU A 70 -11.40 -4.09 -13.11
CA LEU A 70 -12.21 -2.92 -13.41
C LEU A 70 -11.88 -2.33 -14.79
N ASN A 71 -10.60 -2.40 -15.20
CA ASN A 71 -10.13 -1.87 -16.48
C ASN A 71 -10.46 -2.76 -17.69
N ARG A 72 -10.85 -4.03 -17.51
CA ARG A 72 -11.02 -5.05 -18.57
C ARG A 72 -11.95 -4.66 -19.74
N LYS A 73 -12.84 -3.70 -19.55
CA LYS A 73 -13.78 -3.22 -20.56
C LYS A 73 -13.25 -2.02 -21.35
N HIS A 74 -12.10 -1.49 -20.96
CA HIS A 74 -11.51 -0.33 -21.61
C HIS A 74 -10.46 -0.75 -22.63
N THR A 75 -10.46 -0.12 -23.78
CA THR A 75 -9.45 -0.34 -24.84
C THR A 75 -8.19 0.49 -24.63
N THR A 76 -8.31 1.63 -23.93
CA THR A 76 -7.17 2.48 -23.58
C THR A 76 -6.54 1.98 -22.28
N PRO A 77 -5.21 1.77 -22.25
CA PRO A 77 -4.51 1.39 -21.04
C PRO A 77 -4.73 2.39 -19.90
N LEU A 78 -4.75 1.86 -18.67
CA LEU A 78 -4.71 2.67 -17.47
C LEU A 78 -3.24 2.99 -17.14
N THR A 79 -2.91 4.26 -17.00
CA THR A 79 -1.57 4.73 -16.68
C THR A 79 -1.45 5.03 -15.20
N ILE A 80 -0.67 4.22 -14.50
CA ILE A 80 -0.41 4.39 -13.07
C ILE A 80 0.82 5.26 -12.88
N LEU A 81 0.67 6.34 -12.13
CA LEU A 81 1.78 7.18 -11.68
C LEU A 81 2.03 6.98 -10.20
N VAL A 82 3.29 6.76 -9.83
CA VAL A 82 3.70 6.61 -8.43
C VAL A 82 5.02 7.31 -8.17
N ALA A 83 5.09 8.13 -7.11
CA ALA A 83 6.34 8.60 -6.54
C ALA A 83 6.74 7.67 -5.40
N THR A 84 8.02 7.33 -5.32
CA THR A 84 8.54 6.42 -4.29
C THR A 84 9.86 6.89 -3.71
N SER A 85 10.07 6.56 -2.44
CA SER A 85 11.36 6.62 -1.75
C SER A 85 11.95 5.22 -1.49
N GLY A 86 11.45 4.19 -2.20
CA GLY A 86 11.94 2.81 -2.12
C GLY A 86 10.84 1.77 -2.16
N ASP A 87 10.43 1.21 -1.01
CA ASP A 87 9.54 0.03 -0.90
C ASP A 87 8.20 0.13 -1.64
N THR A 88 7.59 1.34 -1.71
CA THR A 88 6.32 1.49 -2.42
C THR A 88 6.50 1.21 -3.90
N GLY A 89 7.56 1.71 -4.50
CA GLY A 89 7.87 1.49 -5.90
C GLY A 89 8.12 0.02 -6.19
N GLY A 90 8.96 -0.66 -5.37
CA GLY A 90 9.23 -2.08 -5.52
C GLY A 90 7.95 -2.94 -5.44
N ALA A 91 7.11 -2.70 -4.43
CA ALA A 91 5.84 -3.42 -4.31
C ALA A 91 4.87 -3.14 -5.46
N VAL A 92 4.84 -1.90 -5.99
CA VAL A 92 4.02 -1.55 -7.16
C VAL A 92 4.60 -2.19 -8.42
N ALA A 93 5.92 -2.16 -8.62
CA ALA A 93 6.58 -2.81 -9.74
C ALA A 93 6.23 -4.30 -9.80
N ASP A 94 6.43 -5.04 -8.69
CA ASP A 94 6.06 -6.46 -8.61
C ASP A 94 4.56 -6.69 -8.82
N GLY A 95 3.73 -5.96 -8.08
CA GLY A 95 2.29 -6.18 -8.09
C GLY A 95 1.62 -5.92 -9.43
N PHE A 96 2.15 -5.01 -10.24
CA PHE A 96 1.61 -4.61 -11.53
C PHE A 96 2.39 -5.18 -12.72
N HIS A 97 3.53 -5.86 -12.51
CA HIS A 97 4.31 -6.44 -13.60
C HIS A 97 3.48 -7.42 -14.43
N ASN A 98 3.49 -7.23 -15.75
CA ASN A 98 2.71 -8.01 -16.72
C ASN A 98 1.19 -7.98 -16.52
N VAL A 99 0.65 -6.97 -15.85
CA VAL A 99 -0.80 -6.79 -15.75
C VAL A 99 -1.31 -6.14 -17.03
N GLU A 100 -2.13 -6.87 -17.77
CA GLU A 100 -2.66 -6.45 -19.06
C GLU A 100 -3.50 -5.16 -18.95
N GLY A 101 -3.32 -4.26 -19.90
CA GLY A 101 -4.06 -3.00 -19.99
C GLY A 101 -3.66 -1.96 -18.94
N ILE A 102 -2.51 -2.14 -18.29
CA ILE A 102 -1.98 -1.18 -17.30
C ILE A 102 -0.52 -0.87 -17.62
N GLU A 103 -0.19 0.42 -17.70
CA GLU A 103 1.18 0.95 -17.77
C GLU A 103 1.54 1.61 -16.44
N VAL A 104 2.76 1.43 -15.95
CA VAL A 104 3.19 1.95 -14.65
C VAL A 104 4.45 2.78 -14.79
N TYR A 105 4.39 4.02 -14.34
CA TYR A 105 5.54 4.93 -14.28
C TYR A 105 5.88 5.24 -12.83
N ILE A 106 7.10 4.85 -12.43
CA ILE A 106 7.61 4.96 -11.07
C ILE A 106 8.69 6.02 -11.02
N LEU A 107 8.41 7.15 -10.39
CA LEU A 107 9.37 8.24 -10.18
C LEU A 107 10.10 8.04 -8.86
N TYR A 108 11.42 8.04 -8.88
CA TYR A 108 12.25 7.91 -7.69
C TYR A 108 13.42 8.91 -7.70
N PRO A 109 13.85 9.41 -6.53
CA PRO A 109 14.93 10.38 -6.46
C PRO A 109 16.30 9.74 -6.72
N SER A 110 17.11 10.38 -7.54
CA SER A 110 18.51 9.96 -7.82
C SER A 110 19.31 9.87 -6.53
N GLY A 111 19.90 8.70 -6.27
CA GLY A 111 20.64 8.44 -5.03
C GLY A 111 19.79 8.44 -3.74
N GLY A 112 18.47 8.57 -3.83
CA GLY A 112 17.56 8.60 -2.69
C GLY A 112 16.91 7.26 -2.33
N VAL A 113 17.28 6.18 -3.02
CA VAL A 113 16.85 4.80 -2.74
C VAL A 113 18.09 3.91 -2.57
N SER A 114 17.97 2.81 -1.83
CA SER A 114 19.08 1.85 -1.71
C SER A 114 19.30 1.11 -3.04
N GLU A 115 20.50 0.56 -3.25
CA GLU A 115 20.83 -0.21 -4.46
C GLU A 115 19.86 -1.38 -4.68
N LEU A 116 19.45 -2.07 -3.61
CA LEU A 116 18.47 -3.15 -3.70
C LEU A 116 17.11 -2.64 -4.14
N GLN A 117 16.64 -1.55 -3.56
CA GLN A 117 15.36 -0.92 -3.94
C GLN A 117 15.38 -0.42 -5.38
N GLU A 118 16.49 0.18 -5.82
CA GLU A 118 16.64 0.61 -7.21
C GLU A 118 16.55 -0.57 -8.18
N LYS A 119 17.21 -1.69 -7.88
CA LYS A 119 17.07 -2.93 -8.67
C LYS A 119 15.63 -3.45 -8.69
N GLN A 120 14.92 -3.37 -7.58
CA GLN A 120 13.48 -3.72 -7.51
C GLN A 120 12.57 -2.78 -8.33
N LEU A 121 13.04 -1.62 -8.75
CA LEU A 121 12.31 -0.70 -9.62
C LEU A 121 12.65 -0.91 -11.10
N THR A 122 13.94 -1.09 -11.40
CA THR A 122 14.51 -0.93 -12.75
C THR A 122 14.64 -2.22 -13.54
N THR A 123 14.48 -3.39 -12.90
CA THR A 123 14.76 -4.69 -13.55
C THR A 123 13.54 -5.40 -14.13
N TYR A 124 12.33 -4.93 -13.89
CA TYR A 124 11.11 -5.60 -14.35
C TYR A 124 10.88 -5.47 -15.86
N GLY A 125 11.03 -4.27 -16.44
CA GLY A 125 10.73 -4.02 -17.85
C GLY A 125 9.24 -4.18 -18.19
N ASN A 126 8.94 -4.44 -19.47
CA ASN A 126 7.59 -4.56 -20.03
C ASN A 126 6.74 -3.31 -19.73
N ASN A 127 5.66 -3.44 -18.98
CA ASN A 127 4.74 -2.36 -18.60
C ASN A 127 5.20 -1.54 -17.37
N ILE A 128 6.41 -1.79 -16.85
CA ILE A 128 6.98 -1.07 -15.70
C ILE A 128 8.10 -0.14 -16.18
N HIS A 129 7.92 1.16 -15.99
CA HIS A 129 8.85 2.21 -16.40
C HIS A 129 9.36 2.95 -15.16
N ALA A 130 10.61 2.74 -14.80
CA ALA A 130 11.27 3.47 -13.72
C ALA A 130 11.92 4.76 -14.26
N ILE A 131 11.63 5.89 -13.62
CA ILE A 131 12.12 7.22 -13.99
C ILE A 131 12.93 7.78 -12.84
N GLU A 132 14.23 7.88 -13.02
CA GLU A 132 15.11 8.53 -12.09
C GLU A 132 15.00 10.05 -12.20
N VAL A 133 14.72 10.71 -11.08
CA VAL A 133 14.53 12.17 -11.00
C VAL A 133 15.73 12.79 -10.27
N LYS A 134 16.39 13.76 -10.88
CA LYS A 134 17.41 14.58 -10.22
C LYS A 134 16.73 15.54 -9.25
N GLY A 135 16.49 15.10 -8.04
CA GLY A 135 15.77 15.84 -7.01
C GLY A 135 15.49 14.97 -5.79
N THR A 136 14.56 15.42 -4.97
CA THR A 136 14.11 14.77 -3.73
C THR A 136 12.88 13.91 -3.98
N PHE A 137 12.45 13.15 -2.97
CA PHE A 137 11.17 12.44 -3.00
C PHE A 137 9.98 13.42 -3.15
N ASP A 138 10.07 14.59 -2.53
CA ASP A 138 9.02 15.62 -2.62
C ASP A 138 8.93 16.17 -4.05
N ASP A 139 10.05 16.29 -4.78
CA ASP A 139 10.06 16.65 -6.20
C ASP A 139 9.36 15.58 -7.05
N CYS A 140 9.61 14.30 -6.78
CA CYS A 140 8.90 13.21 -7.45
C CYS A 140 7.39 13.27 -7.19
N GLN A 141 6.97 13.52 -5.95
CA GLN A 141 5.56 13.69 -5.61
C GLN A 141 4.94 14.91 -6.31
N HIS A 142 5.69 16.01 -6.38
CA HIS A 142 5.25 17.23 -7.05
C HIS A 142 5.00 16.98 -8.54
N LEU A 143 5.93 16.33 -9.23
CA LEU A 143 5.78 15.95 -10.63
C LEU A 143 4.55 15.07 -10.88
N VAL A 144 4.33 14.07 -10.04
CA VAL A 144 3.13 13.22 -10.11
C VAL A 144 1.86 14.05 -9.94
N LYS A 145 1.83 14.97 -8.95
CA LYS A 145 0.68 15.86 -8.75
C LYS A 145 0.44 16.79 -9.93
N GLN A 146 1.51 17.34 -10.51
CA GLN A 146 1.41 18.17 -11.73
C GLN A 146 0.85 17.38 -12.88
N ALA A 147 1.28 16.14 -13.10
CA ALA A 147 0.75 15.29 -14.15
C ALA A 147 -0.77 15.05 -14.02
N PHE A 148 -1.27 14.86 -12.81
CA PHE A 148 -2.72 14.75 -12.55
C PHE A 148 -3.50 16.02 -12.81
N LEU A 149 -2.86 17.18 -12.73
CA LEU A 149 -3.48 18.50 -12.95
C LEU A 149 -3.31 18.99 -14.39
N ASP A 150 -2.49 18.35 -15.20
CA ASP A 150 -2.25 18.76 -16.59
C ASP A 150 -3.38 18.29 -17.52
N PRO A 151 -4.18 19.21 -18.10
CA PRO A 151 -5.28 18.85 -18.99
C PRO A 151 -4.80 18.08 -20.23
N LYS A 152 -3.62 18.39 -20.79
CA LYS A 152 -3.10 17.72 -21.98
C LYS A 152 -2.77 16.25 -21.72
N LEU A 153 -2.26 15.94 -20.53
CA LEU A 153 -2.01 14.56 -20.14
C LEU A 153 -3.32 13.82 -19.89
N ASN A 154 -4.28 14.45 -19.22
CA ASN A 154 -5.59 13.84 -18.93
C ASN A 154 -6.44 13.62 -20.18
N ASP A 155 -6.26 14.41 -21.25
CA ASP A 155 -6.94 14.21 -22.52
C ASP A 155 -6.42 12.98 -23.29
N VAL A 156 -5.16 12.58 -23.05
CA VAL A 156 -4.51 11.47 -23.76
C VAL A 156 -4.44 10.20 -22.92
N TYR A 157 -4.19 10.33 -21.62
CA TYR A 157 -3.95 9.22 -20.71
C TYR A 157 -5.05 9.11 -19.65
N ARG A 158 -5.41 7.88 -19.33
CA ARG A 158 -6.25 7.58 -18.18
C ARG A 158 -5.35 7.41 -16.96
N LEU A 159 -5.16 8.50 -16.21
CA LEU A 159 -4.23 8.52 -15.09
C LEU A 159 -4.86 7.96 -13.79
N ALA A 160 -4.09 7.18 -13.05
CA ALA A 160 -4.42 6.74 -11.69
C ALA A 160 -3.16 6.70 -10.81
N SER A 161 -3.35 6.81 -9.50
CA SER A 161 -2.23 6.76 -8.55
C SER A 161 -2.19 5.43 -7.81
N ALA A 162 -0.98 4.88 -7.63
CA ALA A 162 -0.72 3.75 -6.75
C ALA A 162 -0.10 4.17 -5.39
N ASN A 163 -0.09 5.44 -5.06
CA ASN A 163 0.31 5.91 -3.73
C ASN A 163 -0.76 5.60 -2.67
N SER A 164 -0.42 5.78 -1.38
CA SER A 164 -1.28 5.44 -0.23
C SER A 164 -2.55 6.29 -0.08
N ILE A 165 -2.74 7.32 -0.91
CA ILE A 165 -4.00 8.05 -1.04
C ILE A 165 -5.11 7.22 -1.68
N ASN A 166 -4.78 6.16 -2.40
CA ASN A 166 -5.76 5.30 -3.05
C ASN A 166 -6.30 4.26 -2.06
N ILE A 167 -7.62 4.24 -1.87
CA ILE A 167 -8.29 3.35 -0.92
C ILE A 167 -8.02 1.87 -1.21
N ALA A 168 -7.80 1.49 -2.48
CA ALA A 168 -7.44 0.14 -2.86
C ALA A 168 -6.07 -0.32 -2.30
N ARG A 169 -5.25 0.62 -1.78
CA ARG A 169 -4.04 0.33 -1.02
C ARG A 169 -4.31 0.12 0.47
N LEU A 170 -5.37 0.70 1.02
CA LEU A 170 -5.69 0.64 2.45
C LEU A 170 -6.52 -0.59 2.80
N ILE A 171 -7.56 -0.89 2.02
CA ILE A 171 -8.44 -2.04 2.25
C ILE A 171 -7.66 -3.35 2.49
N PRO A 172 -6.74 -3.78 1.61
CA PRO A 172 -6.03 -5.03 1.79
C PRO A 172 -5.10 -5.05 3.01
N GLN A 173 -4.69 -3.90 3.49
CA GLN A 173 -3.86 -3.80 4.70
C GLN A 173 -4.65 -4.09 5.98
N THR A 174 -5.96 -3.99 5.98
CA THR A 174 -6.78 -4.40 7.13
C THR A 174 -6.62 -5.90 7.43
N VAL A 175 -6.35 -6.70 6.39
CA VAL A 175 -6.26 -8.16 6.47
C VAL A 175 -5.20 -8.63 7.47
N TYR A 176 -4.03 -8.03 7.50
CA TYR A 176 -2.98 -8.49 8.40
C TYR A 176 -3.26 -8.12 9.87
N TYR A 177 -4.08 -7.10 10.15
CA TYR A 177 -4.52 -6.82 11.52
C TYR A 177 -5.47 -7.89 12.03
N PHE A 178 -6.46 -8.28 11.23
CA PHE A 178 -7.35 -9.39 11.58
C PHE A 178 -6.58 -10.71 11.69
N GLU A 179 -5.65 -10.98 10.78
CA GLU A 179 -4.86 -12.20 10.80
C GLU A 179 -3.91 -12.24 12.01
N ALA A 180 -3.27 -11.11 12.35
CA ALA A 180 -2.44 -10.99 13.53
C ALA A 180 -3.28 -11.25 14.81
N PHE A 181 -4.39 -10.54 14.94
CA PHE A 181 -5.29 -10.70 16.08
C PHE A 181 -5.77 -12.15 16.25
N ARG A 182 -6.14 -12.81 15.14
CA ARG A 182 -6.58 -14.21 15.15
C ARG A 182 -5.52 -15.15 15.73
N LYS A 183 -4.24 -14.86 15.51
CA LYS A 183 -3.08 -15.69 15.90
C LYS A 183 -2.60 -15.44 17.33
N LEU A 184 -3.06 -14.39 18.00
CA LEU A 184 -2.66 -14.12 19.38
C LEU A 184 -3.22 -15.19 20.33
N ALA A 185 -2.42 -15.58 21.32
CA ALA A 185 -2.83 -16.52 22.38
C ALA A 185 -3.86 -15.89 23.31
N SER A 186 -3.65 -14.63 23.74
CA SER A 186 -4.65 -13.81 24.44
C SER A 186 -5.17 -12.72 23.52
N LYS A 187 -6.45 -12.42 23.64
CA LYS A 187 -7.14 -11.38 22.86
C LYS A 187 -7.62 -10.22 23.73
N GLU A 188 -7.18 -10.18 24.99
CA GLU A 188 -7.53 -9.14 25.94
C GLU A 188 -6.53 -7.98 25.83
N ASN A 189 -7.03 -6.76 25.84
CA ASN A 189 -6.24 -5.53 25.89
C ASN A 189 -5.17 -5.45 24.78
N VAL A 190 -5.53 -5.83 23.55
CA VAL A 190 -4.58 -5.85 22.42
C VAL A 190 -4.23 -4.43 21.99
N VAL A 191 -2.93 -4.14 21.97
CA VAL A 191 -2.37 -2.89 21.48
C VAL A 191 -1.49 -3.16 20.26
N PHE A 192 -1.72 -2.43 19.18
CA PHE A 192 -0.83 -2.46 18.02
C PHE A 192 0.11 -1.26 18.01
N VAL A 193 1.41 -1.53 18.05
CA VAL A 193 2.46 -0.53 17.82
C VAL A 193 2.81 -0.57 16.33
N VAL A 194 2.58 0.54 15.64
CA VAL A 194 2.68 0.62 14.18
C VAL A 194 3.74 1.62 13.77
N PRO A 195 4.87 1.17 13.19
CA PRO A 195 5.84 2.08 12.59
C PRO A 195 5.15 2.91 11.48
N SER A 196 5.13 4.23 11.66
CA SER A 196 4.27 5.11 10.88
C SER A 196 5.07 6.26 10.26
N GLY A 197 5.21 6.24 8.93
CA GLY A 197 5.69 7.37 8.11
C GLY A 197 4.50 8.05 7.43
N ASN A 198 3.97 7.44 6.37
CA ASN A 198 2.81 7.94 5.62
C ASN A 198 1.45 7.54 6.22
N PHE A 199 1.42 6.89 7.35
CA PHE A 199 0.23 6.51 8.14
C PHE A 199 -0.80 5.63 7.42
N GLY A 200 -0.52 5.14 6.20
CA GLY A 200 -1.43 4.27 5.46
C GLY A 200 -1.70 2.95 6.19
N ASN A 201 -0.66 2.33 6.74
CA ASN A 201 -0.75 1.12 7.54
C ASN A 201 -1.59 1.34 8.82
N LEU A 202 -1.34 2.42 9.57
CA LEU A 202 -2.12 2.77 10.76
C LEU A 202 -3.59 3.06 10.41
N THR A 203 -3.83 3.79 9.31
CA THR A 203 -5.20 4.05 8.81
C THR A 203 -5.95 2.75 8.53
N ALA A 204 -5.29 1.76 7.93
CA ALA A 204 -5.87 0.44 7.72
C ALA A 204 -6.22 -0.25 9.07
N GLY A 205 -5.39 -0.11 10.09
CA GLY A 205 -5.70 -0.58 11.44
C GLY A 205 -6.94 0.09 12.04
N LEU A 206 -7.07 1.40 11.85
CA LEU A 206 -8.26 2.15 12.31
C LEU A 206 -9.53 1.73 11.54
N ILE A 207 -9.41 1.43 10.25
CA ILE A 207 -10.50 0.86 9.45
C ILE A 207 -10.87 -0.51 10.02
N ALA A 208 -9.89 -1.39 10.28
CA ALA A 208 -10.13 -2.71 10.86
C ALA A 208 -10.85 -2.61 12.22
N ARG A 209 -10.48 -1.65 13.09
CA ARG A 209 -11.17 -1.37 14.35
C ARG A 209 -12.61 -0.94 14.12
N LYS A 210 -12.88 -0.06 13.15
CA LYS A 210 -14.25 0.34 12.77
C LYS A 210 -15.07 -0.83 12.22
N MET A 211 -14.43 -1.82 11.61
CA MET A 211 -15.07 -3.06 11.15
C MET A 211 -15.31 -4.08 12.28
N GLY A 212 -14.97 -3.73 13.53
CA GLY A 212 -15.22 -4.57 14.69
C GLY A 212 -14.01 -5.35 15.21
N LEU A 213 -12.78 -5.09 14.71
CA LEU A 213 -11.58 -5.67 15.32
C LEU A 213 -11.41 -5.11 16.74
N PRO A 214 -11.43 -5.96 17.81
CA PRO A 214 -11.42 -5.50 19.19
C PRO A 214 -10.00 -5.15 19.64
N VAL A 215 -9.51 -4.01 19.18
CA VAL A 215 -8.21 -3.43 19.53
C VAL A 215 -8.42 -2.30 20.52
N GLU A 216 -7.72 -2.33 21.63
CA GLU A 216 -7.82 -1.30 22.66
C GLU A 216 -7.18 0.00 22.20
N HIS A 217 -5.91 -0.06 21.80
CA HIS A 217 -5.15 1.11 21.34
C HIS A 217 -4.28 0.82 20.11
N PHE A 218 -4.01 1.90 19.35
CA PHE A 218 -2.93 1.96 18.38
C PHE A 218 -1.89 2.97 18.85
N VAL A 219 -0.61 2.59 18.76
CA VAL A 219 0.52 3.48 19.00
C VAL A 219 1.20 3.76 17.65
N ALA A 220 1.17 5.01 17.21
CA ALA A 220 1.93 5.45 16.04
C ALA A 220 3.39 5.67 16.46
N ALA A 221 4.27 4.75 16.08
CA ALA A 221 5.70 4.89 16.29
C ALA A 221 6.31 5.69 15.14
N THR A 222 6.72 6.93 15.39
CA THR A 222 7.35 7.82 14.41
C THR A 222 8.83 8.01 14.72
N ASN A 223 9.60 8.36 13.70
CA ASN A 223 10.96 8.88 13.87
C ASN A 223 10.93 10.38 14.23
N ILE A 224 12.03 11.11 13.99
CA ILE A 224 12.13 12.55 14.25
C ILE A 224 11.11 13.37 13.46
N ASN A 225 10.60 12.87 12.33
CA ASN A 225 9.50 13.49 11.60
C ASN A 225 8.17 13.13 12.28
N ASN A 226 7.78 13.93 13.27
CA ASN A 226 6.63 13.75 14.12
C ASN A 226 5.48 14.72 13.84
N VAL A 227 5.34 15.17 12.61
CA VAL A 227 4.33 16.17 12.17
C VAL A 227 2.91 15.76 12.56
N VAL A 228 2.55 14.47 12.38
CA VAL A 228 1.19 14.01 12.73
C VAL A 228 0.95 13.94 14.24
N PRO A 229 1.84 13.40 15.08
CA PRO A 229 1.71 13.54 16.54
C PRO A 229 1.60 14.99 17.02
N GLU A 230 2.38 15.90 16.46
CA GLU A 230 2.27 17.33 16.79
C GLU A 230 0.92 17.92 16.38
N TYR A 231 0.44 17.60 15.18
CA TYR A 231 -0.90 18.01 14.74
C TYR A 231 -1.99 17.53 15.70
N LEU A 232 -1.95 16.25 16.10
CA LEU A 232 -2.93 15.68 17.02
C LEU A 232 -2.91 16.35 18.41
N SER A 233 -1.74 16.84 18.85
CA SER A 233 -1.61 17.52 20.16
C SER A 233 -1.94 19.01 20.13
N LYS A 234 -1.63 19.68 19.00
CA LYS A 234 -1.72 21.16 18.88
C LYS A 234 -2.90 21.63 18.02
N GLY A 235 -3.46 20.75 17.19
CA GLY A 235 -4.53 21.11 16.23
C GLY A 235 -4.04 21.85 14.99
N GLU A 236 -2.73 22.11 14.86
CA GLU A 236 -2.14 22.83 13.74
C GLU A 236 -1.17 21.90 12.98
N TYR A 237 -1.39 21.79 11.67
CA TYR A 237 -0.54 20.96 10.79
C TYR A 237 0.57 21.82 10.18
N THR A 238 1.81 21.58 10.62
CA THR A 238 3.00 22.28 10.10
C THR A 238 3.85 21.31 9.28
N PRO A 239 3.82 21.38 7.93
CA PRO A 239 4.62 20.52 7.06
C PRO A 239 6.11 20.69 7.33
N ARG A 240 6.87 19.60 7.24
CA ARG A 240 8.34 19.56 7.29
C ARG A 240 8.87 18.79 6.10
N PRO A 241 10.07 19.11 5.61
CA PRO A 241 10.75 18.28 4.60
C PRO A 241 10.87 16.82 5.08
N SER A 242 10.65 15.88 4.16
CA SER A 242 10.72 14.44 4.44
C SER A 242 12.10 13.86 4.05
#